data_aa3ad126ce9402be7c5e5c7f52904d64
#
_entry.id   aa3ad126ce9402be7c5e5c7f52904d64
#
_cell.length_a   1.000
_cell.length_b   1.000
_cell.length_c   1.000
_cell.angle_alpha   90.00
_cell.angle_beta   90.00
_cell.angle_gamma   90.00
#
_symmetry.space_group_name_H-M   'P 1'
#
loop_
_entity.id
_entity.type
_entity.pdbx_description
1 polymer ?
#
loop_
_entity_poly.entity_id
_entity_poly.type
_entity_poly.pdbx_seq_one_letter_code
_entity_poly.pdbx_strand_id
1 'polypeptide(L)'
;MKTAILTFQFAHNYGALLQAYALKQYLKSHDLEGEIAPYYPDWAQSEYAISPFAKGISFRRRVRLASQYWKRKGQSEVFDKFISEELDAGDTFSSELELKKWLETHECVICGSDQIWNNNITGNGGAYFAVDCNVKKISYAASLGTTQLNETQKSNIINYLPSFSSISVREPGSAEQLTKIL
;
A
#
# COMPACT_ATOMS: atom_id res chain seq x y z
N MET A 1 3.30 -1.02 -21.91
CA MET A 1 3.67 -1.91 -20.78
C MET A 1 2.67 -1.67 -19.68
N LYS A 2 1.91 -2.69 -19.32
CA LYS A 2 0.91 -2.64 -18.26
C LYS A 2 1.60 -2.81 -16.91
N THR A 3 1.50 -1.81 -16.05
CA THR A 3 2.26 -1.73 -14.80
C THR A 3 1.32 -1.62 -13.60
N ALA A 4 1.40 -2.54 -12.65
CA ALA A 4 0.69 -2.45 -11.38
C ALA A 4 1.42 -1.53 -10.41
N ILE A 5 0.69 -0.72 -9.67
CA ILE A 5 1.19 0.11 -8.55
C ILE A 5 0.61 -0.45 -7.26
N LEU A 6 1.46 -0.99 -6.40
CA LEU A 6 1.08 -1.57 -5.11
C LEU A 6 1.47 -0.63 -3.97
N THR A 7 0.52 0.10 -3.44
CA THR A 7 0.70 1.14 -2.40
C THR A 7 -0.53 1.27 -1.50
N PHE A 8 -0.54 2.25 -0.58
CA PHE A 8 -1.67 2.54 0.30
C PHE A 8 -2.67 3.50 -0.36
N GLN A 9 -3.44 3.01 -1.33
CA GLN A 9 -4.45 3.80 -2.05
C GLN A 9 -5.75 4.02 -1.27
N PHE A 10 -5.98 3.26 -0.20
CA PHE A 10 -7.20 3.30 0.63
C PHE A 10 -7.10 4.26 1.82
N ALA A 11 -5.93 4.77 2.12
CA ALA A 11 -5.72 5.62 3.29
C ALA A 11 -6.37 7.01 3.07
N HIS A 12 -7.30 7.38 3.94
CA HIS A 12 -7.89 8.73 3.94
C HIS A 12 -6.87 9.77 4.44
N ASN A 13 -5.79 9.90 3.70
CA ASN A 13 -4.64 10.74 3.98
C ASN A 13 -4.16 11.37 2.67
N TYR A 14 -4.06 12.70 2.62
CA TYR A 14 -3.63 13.43 1.42
C TYR A 14 -2.27 12.95 0.90
N GLY A 15 -1.30 12.70 1.80
CA GLY A 15 0.03 12.25 1.40
C GLY A 15 -0.01 10.89 0.69
N ALA A 16 -0.76 9.93 1.23
CA ALA A 16 -0.89 8.61 0.65
C ALA A 16 -1.59 8.63 -0.71
N LEU A 17 -2.65 9.42 -0.87
CA LEU A 17 -3.39 9.48 -2.13
C LEU A 17 -2.64 10.28 -3.20
N LEU A 18 -2.06 11.42 -2.84
CA LEU A 18 -1.34 12.26 -3.80
C LEU A 18 -0.07 11.60 -4.32
N GLN A 19 0.65 10.82 -3.50
CA GLN A 19 1.80 10.07 -3.99
C GLN A 19 1.39 8.97 -4.98
N ALA A 20 0.29 8.24 -4.72
CA ALA A 20 -0.23 7.23 -5.63
C ALA A 20 -0.68 7.84 -6.96
N TYR A 21 -1.41 8.95 -6.89
CA TYR A 21 -1.82 9.73 -8.06
C TYR A 21 -0.63 10.25 -8.86
N ALA A 22 0.36 10.86 -8.19
CA ALA A 22 1.54 11.39 -8.85
C ALA A 22 2.33 10.29 -9.59
N LEU A 23 2.50 9.12 -8.99
CA LEU A 23 3.15 7.99 -9.65
C LEU A 23 2.36 7.49 -10.86
N LYS A 24 1.03 7.36 -10.74
CA LYS A 24 0.14 7.00 -11.86
C LYS A 24 0.26 8.01 -13.01
N GLN A 25 0.22 9.33 -12.72
CA GLN A 25 0.35 10.38 -13.72
C GLN A 25 1.76 10.44 -14.33
N TYR A 26 2.79 10.19 -13.54
CA TYR A 26 4.16 10.10 -14.04
C TYR A 26 4.32 8.98 -15.07
N LEU A 27 3.81 7.78 -14.76
CA LEU A 27 3.82 6.67 -15.72
C LEU A 27 3.08 7.03 -17.01
N LYS A 28 1.89 7.62 -16.87
CA LYS A 28 1.09 8.07 -18.02
C LYS A 28 1.84 9.09 -18.90
N SER A 29 2.58 10.01 -18.28
CA SER A 29 3.37 11.01 -19.03
C SER A 29 4.57 10.42 -19.79
N HIS A 30 4.89 9.14 -19.53
CA HIS A 30 5.93 8.37 -20.23
C HIS A 30 5.36 7.22 -21.08
N ASP A 31 4.09 7.34 -21.48
CA ASP A 31 3.39 6.34 -22.29
C ASP A 31 3.35 4.93 -21.65
N LEU A 32 3.35 4.87 -20.32
CA LEU A 32 3.19 3.65 -19.54
C LEU A 32 1.79 3.61 -18.91
N GLU A 33 1.15 2.45 -18.99
CA GLU A 33 -0.16 2.23 -18.38
C GLU A 33 0.04 1.81 -16.90
N GLY A 34 -0.28 2.72 -15.98
CA GLY A 34 -0.19 2.50 -14.54
C GLY A 34 -1.55 2.24 -13.91
N GLU A 35 -1.77 1.06 -13.35
CA GLU A 35 -3.00 0.69 -12.64
C GLU A 35 -2.72 0.55 -11.14
N ILE A 36 -3.54 1.19 -10.31
CA ILE A 36 -3.45 1.06 -8.84
C ILE A 36 -4.06 -0.28 -8.44
N ALA A 37 -3.31 -1.09 -7.68
CA ALA A 37 -3.83 -2.35 -7.15
C ALA A 37 -5.00 -2.08 -6.19
N PRO A 38 -6.21 -2.59 -6.45
CA PRO A 38 -7.37 -2.37 -5.59
C PRO A 38 -7.35 -3.26 -4.33
N TYR A 39 -6.18 -3.45 -3.75
CA TYR A 39 -5.97 -4.27 -2.56
C TYR A 39 -6.28 -3.48 -1.30
N TYR A 40 -7.31 -3.92 -0.57
CA TYR A 40 -7.75 -3.30 0.67
C TYR A 40 -7.82 -4.36 1.78
N PRO A 41 -6.69 -4.65 2.45
CA PRO A 41 -6.61 -5.73 3.43
C PRO A 41 -7.50 -5.48 4.66
N ASP A 42 -7.94 -6.55 5.33
CA ASP A 42 -8.88 -6.51 6.46
C ASP A 42 -8.37 -5.63 7.62
N TRP A 43 -7.06 -5.63 7.88
CA TRP A 43 -6.48 -4.75 8.89
C TRP A 43 -6.71 -3.26 8.56
N ALA A 44 -6.57 -2.89 7.28
CA ALA A 44 -6.79 -1.52 6.83
C ALA A 44 -8.27 -1.15 6.86
N GLN A 45 -9.16 -2.07 6.49
CA GLN A 45 -10.61 -1.85 6.60
C GLN A 45 -11.01 -1.53 8.03
N SER A 46 -10.44 -2.23 9.02
CA SER A 46 -10.68 -1.96 10.42
C SER A 46 -10.04 -0.66 10.89
N GLU A 47 -8.82 -0.34 10.45
CA GLU A 47 -8.07 0.84 10.88
C GLU A 47 -8.68 2.14 10.32
N TYR A 48 -9.07 2.14 9.06
CA TYR A 48 -9.66 3.31 8.39
C TYR A 48 -11.18 3.36 8.47
N ALA A 49 -11.82 2.45 9.23
CA ALA A 49 -13.25 2.45 9.43
C ALA A 49 -13.75 3.79 9.99
N ILE A 50 -14.75 4.36 9.31
CA ILE A 50 -15.44 5.60 9.72
C ILE A 50 -16.72 5.27 10.45
N SER A 51 -17.39 4.20 10.03
CA SER A 51 -18.65 3.76 10.62
C SER A 51 -18.43 3.20 12.02
N PRO A 52 -19.22 3.63 13.03
CA PRO A 52 -19.20 3.02 14.35
C PRO A 52 -19.70 1.57 14.35
N PHE A 53 -20.32 1.11 13.25
CA PHE A 53 -20.83 -0.24 13.08
C PHE A 53 -19.88 -1.16 12.30
N ALA A 54 -18.69 -0.68 11.93
CA ALA A 54 -17.71 -1.49 11.21
C ALA A 54 -17.30 -2.73 12.03
N LYS A 55 -17.01 -3.83 11.33
CA LYS A 55 -16.54 -5.07 11.95
C LYS A 55 -15.13 -4.90 12.53
N GLY A 56 -14.82 -5.62 13.59
CA GLY A 56 -13.44 -5.68 14.15
C GLY A 56 -13.02 -4.50 15.02
N ILE A 57 -13.88 -3.50 15.28
CA ILE A 57 -13.55 -2.34 16.12
C ILE A 57 -13.99 -2.52 17.59
N SER A 58 -13.15 -2.04 18.52
CA SER A 58 -13.44 -2.08 19.95
C SER A 58 -14.59 -1.14 20.36
N PHE A 59 -15.27 -1.43 21.50
CA PHE A 59 -16.36 -0.61 21.98
C PHE A 59 -15.95 0.87 22.22
N ARG A 60 -14.77 1.11 22.81
CA ARG A 60 -14.25 2.47 23.01
C ARG A 60 -14.09 3.22 21.69
N ARG A 61 -13.63 2.53 20.64
CA ARG A 61 -13.48 3.10 19.31
C ARG A 61 -14.83 3.39 18.68
N ARG A 62 -15.85 2.52 18.87
CA ARG A 62 -17.23 2.76 18.41
C ARG A 62 -17.81 4.05 18.93
N VAL A 63 -17.69 4.30 20.26
CA VAL A 63 -18.18 5.53 20.88
C VAL A 63 -17.49 6.75 20.29
N ARG A 64 -16.16 6.70 20.13
CA ARG A 64 -15.39 7.80 19.51
C ARG A 64 -15.79 8.03 18.05
N LEU A 65 -15.98 6.98 17.28
CA LEU A 65 -16.42 7.10 15.87
C LEU A 65 -17.84 7.67 15.79
N ALA A 66 -18.76 7.25 16.66
CA ALA A 66 -20.11 7.77 16.69
C ALA A 66 -20.14 9.29 16.94
N SER A 67 -19.33 9.80 17.88
CA SER A 67 -19.24 11.24 18.18
C SER A 67 -18.65 12.08 17.04
N GLN A 68 -17.86 11.47 16.16
CA GLN A 68 -17.17 12.15 15.06
C GLN A 68 -17.74 11.81 13.68
N TYR A 69 -18.77 10.97 13.62
CA TYR A 69 -19.26 10.37 12.38
C TYR A 69 -19.60 11.40 11.31
N TRP A 70 -20.42 12.37 11.64
CA TRP A 70 -20.88 13.37 10.66
C TRP A 70 -19.73 14.24 10.12
N LYS A 71 -18.78 14.62 10.97
CA LYS A 71 -17.62 15.39 10.54
C LYS A 71 -16.71 14.58 9.63
N ARG A 72 -16.48 13.31 9.95
CA ARG A 72 -15.61 12.41 9.18
C ARG A 72 -16.27 11.95 7.89
N LYS A 73 -17.60 11.80 7.88
CA LYS A 73 -18.33 11.33 6.70
C LYS A 73 -18.12 12.25 5.50
N GLY A 74 -18.33 13.56 5.65
CA GLY A 74 -18.10 14.50 4.55
C GLY A 74 -16.66 14.53 4.06
N GLN A 75 -15.68 14.41 4.96
CA GLN A 75 -14.27 14.30 4.58
C GLN A 75 -13.98 12.99 3.85
N SER A 76 -14.54 11.88 4.30
CA SER A 76 -14.41 10.59 3.65
C SER A 76 -14.96 10.59 2.23
N GLU A 77 -16.14 11.14 2.03
CA GLU A 77 -16.77 11.22 0.70
C GLU A 77 -15.87 11.92 -0.33
N VAL A 78 -15.09 12.92 0.09
CA VAL A 78 -14.11 13.59 -0.78
C VAL A 78 -12.95 12.65 -1.12
N PHE A 79 -12.45 11.90 -0.14
CA PHE A 79 -11.38 10.92 -0.39
C PHE A 79 -11.86 9.77 -1.26
N ASP A 80 -13.05 9.22 -0.96
CA ASP A 80 -13.64 8.12 -1.72
C ASP A 80 -13.89 8.52 -3.18
N LYS A 81 -14.36 9.75 -3.40
CA LYS A 81 -14.53 10.32 -4.74
C LYS A 81 -13.19 10.43 -5.47
N PHE A 82 -12.13 10.94 -4.82
CA PHE A 82 -10.81 11.03 -5.41
C PHE A 82 -10.24 9.64 -5.76
N ILE A 83 -10.41 8.66 -4.88
CA ILE A 83 -9.97 7.28 -5.11
C ILE A 83 -10.69 6.68 -6.33
N SER A 84 -12.00 6.89 -6.45
CA SER A 84 -12.77 6.33 -7.57
C SER A 84 -12.51 7.04 -8.89
N GLU A 85 -12.40 8.37 -8.90
CA GLU A 85 -12.30 9.16 -10.15
C GLU A 85 -10.86 9.29 -10.64
N GLU A 86 -9.88 9.46 -9.74
CA GLU A 86 -8.51 9.78 -10.12
C GLU A 86 -7.57 8.56 -10.03
N LEU A 87 -7.75 7.72 -9.01
CA LEU A 87 -6.93 6.52 -8.89
C LEU A 87 -7.49 5.35 -9.69
N ASP A 88 -8.81 5.38 -10.00
CA ASP A 88 -9.51 4.32 -10.73
C ASP A 88 -9.28 2.95 -10.08
N ALA A 89 -9.26 2.96 -8.75
CA ALA A 89 -9.20 1.75 -7.96
C ALA A 89 -10.61 1.13 -7.94
N GLY A 90 -10.86 0.22 -8.87
CA GLY A 90 -12.13 -0.48 -9.04
C GLY A 90 -12.59 -1.28 -7.82
N ASP A 91 -13.34 -2.35 -8.02
CA ASP A 91 -13.81 -3.20 -6.93
C ASP A 91 -12.64 -3.75 -6.12
N THR A 92 -12.67 -3.50 -4.80
CA THR A 92 -11.57 -3.87 -3.91
C THR A 92 -11.64 -5.32 -3.47
N PHE A 93 -10.49 -5.93 -3.24
CA PHE A 93 -10.34 -7.25 -2.64
C PHE A 93 -9.38 -7.21 -1.45
N SER A 94 -9.54 -8.14 -0.48
CA SER A 94 -8.69 -8.20 0.73
C SER A 94 -7.74 -9.39 0.76
N SER A 95 -7.97 -10.38 -0.08
CA SER A 95 -7.20 -11.63 -0.12
C SER A 95 -5.86 -11.44 -0.84
N GLU A 96 -4.78 -11.94 -0.23
CA GLU A 96 -3.46 -11.99 -0.88
C GLU A 96 -3.45 -12.87 -2.13
N LEU A 97 -4.31 -13.90 -2.19
CA LEU A 97 -4.46 -14.74 -3.37
C LEU A 97 -5.09 -13.98 -4.55
N GLU A 98 -6.07 -13.12 -4.28
CA GLU A 98 -6.66 -12.25 -5.30
C GLU A 98 -5.67 -11.18 -5.74
N LEU A 99 -4.93 -10.60 -4.80
CA LEU A 99 -3.83 -9.68 -5.11
C LEU A 99 -2.82 -10.32 -6.06
N LYS A 100 -2.33 -11.52 -5.74
CA LYS A 100 -1.40 -12.26 -6.60
C LYS A 100 -1.95 -12.44 -8.00
N LYS A 101 -3.17 -12.97 -8.14
CA LYS A 101 -3.81 -13.18 -9.44
C LYS A 101 -3.94 -11.89 -10.23
N TRP A 102 -4.28 -10.79 -9.56
CA TRP A 102 -4.41 -9.49 -10.19
C TRP A 102 -3.04 -8.94 -10.63
N LEU A 103 -2.02 -9.03 -9.79
CA LEU A 103 -0.66 -8.60 -10.14
C LEU A 103 -0.09 -9.38 -11.34
N GLU A 104 -0.38 -10.66 -11.45
CA GLU A 104 0.08 -11.53 -12.56
C GLU A 104 -0.58 -11.22 -13.91
N THR A 105 -1.59 -10.34 -13.95
CA THR A 105 -2.13 -9.79 -15.22
C THR A 105 -1.30 -8.63 -15.76
N HIS A 106 -0.24 -8.22 -15.08
CA HIS A 106 0.63 -7.09 -15.43
C HIS A 106 2.03 -7.57 -15.80
N GLU A 107 2.76 -6.75 -16.54
CA GLU A 107 4.14 -7.03 -16.95
C GLU A 107 5.16 -6.62 -15.88
N CYS A 108 4.80 -5.63 -15.03
CA CYS A 108 5.64 -5.11 -13.97
C CYS A 108 4.80 -4.69 -12.77
N VAL A 109 5.37 -4.83 -11.57
CA VAL A 109 4.79 -4.31 -10.32
C VAL A 109 5.75 -3.30 -9.73
N ILE A 110 5.25 -2.10 -9.43
CA ILE A 110 5.94 -1.07 -8.65
C ILE A 110 5.41 -1.11 -7.22
N CYS A 111 6.24 -1.52 -6.28
CA CYS A 111 5.94 -1.47 -4.86
C CYS A 111 6.36 -0.10 -4.27
N GLY A 112 5.42 0.66 -3.78
CA GLY A 112 5.66 2.01 -3.24
C GLY A 112 4.84 3.08 -3.99
N SER A 113 4.96 4.37 -3.67
CA SER A 113 5.80 4.90 -2.57
C SER A 113 4.93 5.07 -1.33
N ASP A 114 5.24 4.48 -0.24
CA ASP A 114 4.71 4.75 1.12
C ASP A 114 5.44 3.82 2.11
N GLN A 115 5.03 3.82 3.38
CA GLN A 115 5.55 2.92 4.41
C GLN A 115 5.04 1.48 4.24
N ILE A 116 5.03 0.99 3.01
CA ILE A 116 4.50 -0.32 2.65
C ILE A 116 5.31 -1.49 3.22
N TRP A 117 6.56 -1.25 3.64
CA TRP A 117 7.43 -2.23 4.29
C TRP A 117 7.55 -2.02 5.80
N ASN A 118 6.69 -1.18 6.37
CA ASN A 118 6.58 -0.99 7.81
C ASN A 118 5.67 -2.05 8.44
N ASN A 119 6.25 -3.09 9.03
CA ASN A 119 5.48 -4.19 9.65
C ASN A 119 4.56 -3.75 10.80
N ASN A 120 4.82 -2.59 11.41
CA ASN A 120 3.91 -2.03 12.42
C ASN A 120 2.58 -1.58 11.80
N ILE A 121 2.54 -1.35 10.49
CA ILE A 121 1.33 -0.99 9.74
C ILE A 121 0.79 -2.20 8.99
N THR A 122 1.65 -2.85 8.18
CA THR A 122 1.23 -3.90 7.25
C THR A 122 1.17 -5.30 7.85
N GLY A 123 1.62 -5.45 9.11
CA GLY A 123 1.80 -6.76 9.72
C GLY A 123 2.99 -7.52 9.13
N ASN A 124 2.99 -8.82 9.32
CA ASN A 124 4.12 -9.68 8.96
C ASN A 124 3.98 -10.34 7.58
N GLY A 125 2.94 -9.97 6.81
CA GLY A 125 2.67 -10.57 5.50
C GLY A 125 3.62 -10.06 4.40
N GLY A 126 3.64 -10.82 3.30
CA GLY A 126 4.44 -10.52 2.11
C GLY A 126 3.70 -9.73 1.02
N ALA A 127 2.43 -9.35 1.25
CA ALA A 127 1.58 -8.73 0.24
C ALA A 127 2.26 -7.55 -0.47
N TYR A 128 2.84 -6.63 0.29
CA TYR A 128 3.50 -5.44 -0.27
C TYR A 128 4.92 -5.68 -0.81
N PHE A 129 5.39 -6.91 -0.79
CA PHE A 129 6.56 -7.37 -1.53
C PHE A 129 6.16 -8.12 -2.82
N ALA A 130 4.87 -8.15 -3.16
CA ALA A 130 4.34 -8.93 -4.28
C ALA A 130 4.88 -10.38 -4.26
N VAL A 131 4.78 -11.03 -3.09
CA VAL A 131 5.32 -12.37 -2.86
C VAL A 131 4.63 -13.39 -3.77
N ASP A 132 5.39 -14.38 -4.20
CA ASP A 132 4.94 -15.47 -5.09
C ASP A 132 4.38 -15.05 -6.45
N CYS A 133 4.49 -13.76 -6.83
CA CYS A 133 4.12 -13.32 -8.16
C CYS A 133 5.28 -13.50 -9.14
N ASN A 134 4.98 -14.09 -10.30
CA ASN A 134 5.96 -14.29 -11.37
C ASN A 134 5.95 -13.13 -12.38
N VAL A 135 6.18 -11.91 -11.86
CA VAL A 135 6.23 -10.67 -12.65
C VAL A 135 7.49 -9.88 -12.30
N LYS A 136 7.90 -8.99 -13.17
CA LYS A 136 9.00 -8.07 -12.88
C LYS A 136 8.61 -7.18 -11.70
N LYS A 137 9.46 -7.11 -10.66
CA LYS A 137 9.23 -6.31 -9.45
C LYS A 137 10.27 -5.21 -9.36
N ILE A 138 9.82 -4.01 -9.07
CA ILE A 138 10.67 -2.88 -8.70
C ILE A 138 10.06 -2.18 -7.48
N SER A 139 10.87 -1.46 -6.72
CA SER A 139 10.32 -0.53 -5.74
C SER A 139 10.65 0.91 -6.09
N TYR A 140 9.74 1.82 -5.76
CA TYR A 140 9.93 3.24 -5.91
C TYR A 140 9.60 3.96 -4.61
N ALA A 141 10.61 4.56 -3.99
CA ALA A 141 10.48 5.31 -2.73
C ALA A 141 9.70 4.56 -1.63
N ALA A 142 9.84 3.22 -1.56
CA ALA A 142 9.26 2.43 -0.48
C ALA A 142 9.93 2.77 0.85
N SER A 143 9.18 2.73 1.96
CA SER A 143 9.70 3.07 3.28
C SER A 143 9.56 1.92 4.26
N LEU A 144 10.60 1.71 5.06
CA LEU A 144 10.59 0.77 6.20
C LEU A 144 9.87 1.36 7.42
N GLY A 145 9.67 2.70 7.45
CA GLY A 145 8.99 3.42 8.51
C GLY A 145 9.70 3.40 9.88
N THR A 146 10.89 2.84 9.95
CA THR A 146 11.68 2.72 11.18
C THR A 146 13.16 2.75 10.90
N THR A 147 13.93 3.19 11.89
CA THR A 147 15.41 3.11 11.88
C THR A 147 15.93 1.85 12.58
N GLN A 148 15.06 1.06 13.20
CA GLN A 148 15.42 -0.19 13.87
C GLN A 148 14.49 -1.30 13.40
N LEU A 149 15.03 -2.23 12.62
CA LEU A 149 14.28 -3.37 12.11
C LEU A 149 14.20 -4.47 13.16
N ASN A 150 13.01 -5.01 13.37
CA ASN A 150 12.82 -6.24 14.13
C ASN A 150 13.19 -7.48 13.28
N GLU A 151 13.28 -8.64 13.91
CA GLU A 151 13.70 -9.88 13.23
C GLU A 151 12.76 -10.29 12.11
N THR A 152 11.46 -10.05 12.25
CA THR A 152 10.48 -10.35 11.18
C THR A 152 10.68 -9.45 9.96
N GLN A 153 10.93 -8.15 10.18
CA GLN A 153 11.23 -7.22 9.09
C GLN A 153 12.51 -7.61 8.35
N LYS A 154 13.58 -7.98 9.09
CA LYS A 154 14.82 -8.47 8.51
C LYS A 154 14.59 -9.73 7.68
N SER A 155 13.83 -10.70 8.24
CA SER A 155 13.48 -11.93 7.53
C SER A 155 12.72 -11.66 6.23
N ASN A 156 11.72 -10.76 6.26
CA ASN A 156 10.99 -10.38 5.06
C ASN A 156 11.89 -9.72 4.00
N ILE A 157 12.80 -8.85 4.43
CA ILE A 157 13.77 -8.20 3.54
C ILE A 157 14.66 -9.24 2.86
N ILE A 158 15.27 -10.13 3.64
CA ILE A 158 16.18 -11.19 3.14
C ILE A 158 15.45 -12.13 2.18
N ASN A 159 14.21 -12.50 2.49
CA ASN A 159 13.47 -13.47 1.70
C ASN A 159 12.85 -12.88 0.42
N TYR A 160 12.43 -11.63 0.42
CA TYR A 160 11.60 -11.11 -0.66
C TYR A 160 12.31 -10.10 -1.56
N LEU A 161 13.18 -9.22 -1.02
CA LEU A 161 13.84 -8.19 -1.83
C LEU A 161 14.82 -8.72 -2.88
N PRO A 162 15.50 -9.86 -2.72
CA PRO A 162 16.35 -10.41 -3.79
C PRO A 162 15.60 -10.71 -5.10
N SER A 163 14.26 -10.82 -5.04
CA SER A 163 13.43 -11.01 -6.25
C SER A 163 13.14 -9.72 -7.01
N PHE A 164 13.53 -8.56 -6.48
CA PHE A 164 13.31 -7.27 -7.14
C PHE A 164 14.42 -6.96 -8.15
N SER A 165 14.03 -6.49 -9.33
CA SER A 165 14.98 -6.08 -10.37
C SER A 165 15.65 -4.73 -10.07
N SER A 166 15.00 -3.89 -9.27
CA SER A 166 15.51 -2.60 -8.81
C SER A 166 14.84 -2.20 -7.51
N ILE A 167 15.62 -1.65 -6.58
CA ILE A 167 15.12 -1.24 -5.27
C ILE A 167 15.46 0.24 -5.06
N SER A 168 14.41 1.04 -4.86
CA SER A 168 14.49 2.44 -4.45
C SER A 168 13.70 2.64 -3.17
N VAL A 169 14.31 3.26 -2.16
CA VAL A 169 13.71 3.56 -0.87
C VAL A 169 13.69 5.08 -0.64
N ARG A 170 12.76 5.53 0.21
CA ARG A 170 12.52 6.95 0.43
C ARG A 170 13.56 7.61 1.33
N GLU A 171 13.99 6.92 2.37
CA GLU A 171 14.87 7.47 3.39
C GLU A 171 16.30 6.92 3.26
N PRO A 172 17.35 7.77 3.41
CA PRO A 172 18.74 7.30 3.43
C PRO A 172 18.99 6.22 4.49
N GLY A 173 18.38 6.35 5.67
CA GLY A 173 18.48 5.34 6.74
C GLY A 173 17.91 3.98 6.36
N SER A 174 16.87 3.94 5.52
CA SER A 174 16.36 2.69 4.96
C SER A 174 17.37 2.07 4.00
N ALA A 175 18.01 2.87 3.14
CA ALA A 175 19.04 2.40 2.23
C ALA A 175 20.24 1.80 2.98
N GLU A 176 20.72 2.46 4.02
CA GLU A 176 21.83 1.96 4.86
C GLU A 176 21.48 0.63 5.51
N GLN A 177 20.25 0.45 6.01
CA GLN A 177 19.80 -0.79 6.61
C GLN A 177 19.73 -1.92 5.58
N LEU A 178 19.18 -1.66 4.41
CA LEU A 178 19.12 -2.66 3.33
C LEU A 178 20.52 -3.10 2.89
N THR A 179 21.44 -2.15 2.70
CA THR A 179 22.83 -2.47 2.32
C THR A 179 23.57 -3.32 3.36
N LYS A 180 23.18 -3.26 4.63
CA LYS A 180 23.77 -4.10 5.69
C LYS A 180 23.20 -5.51 5.75
N ILE A 181 22.01 -5.71 5.19
CA ILE A 181 21.24 -6.96 5.30
C ILE A 181 21.33 -7.79 4.02
N LEU A 182 21.34 -7.12 2.86
CA LEU A 182 21.47 -7.72 1.52
C LEU A 182 22.92 -7.76 1.05
#